data_e43343713044ca5146aa4c503f5cbd1e
#
_entry.id   e43343713044ca5146aa4c503f5cbd1e
#
_cell.length_a   1.000
_cell.length_b   1.000
_cell.length_c   1.000
_cell.angle_alpha   90.00
_cell.angle_beta   90.00
_cell.angle_gamma   90.00
#
_symmetry.space_group_name_H-M   'P 1'
#
loop_
_entity.id
_entity.type
_entity.pdbx_description
1 polymer ?
#
loop_
_entity_poly.entity_id
_entity_poly.type
_entity_poly.pdbx_seq_one_letter_code
_entity_poly.pdbx_strand_id
1 'polypeptide(L)'
;ERWMECTLPIGLVLLEGGVIGVIASKVFQVEPWVLALISAAPMFANLSSFLWNKLSLAKKKVQFASYLQLGVLICLLIVALSPVIQLGVVMLVTSMIASRILLAGFVTVRSVVWSLNYARDIRGQATGQLQMIASVVSIIISASIGPYLDYISTNIAIIYIIGAIAGVLGILFLGR
;
A
#
# COMPACT_ATOMS: atom_id res chain seq x y z
N GLU A 1 10.75 10.23 9.98
CA GLU A 1 10.54 8.89 9.38
C GLU A 1 9.74 7.93 10.29
N ARG A 2 9.97 7.85 11.62
CA ARG A 2 9.21 6.95 12.52
C ARG A 2 7.70 7.17 12.46
N TRP A 3 7.23 8.41 12.47
CA TRP A 3 5.81 8.74 12.34
C TRP A 3 5.22 8.32 10.99
N MET A 4 6.00 8.41 9.94
CA MET A 4 5.61 7.90 8.63
C MET A 4 5.38 6.38 8.69
N GLU A 5 6.28 5.62 9.31
CA GLU A 5 6.15 4.15 9.44
C GLU A 5 5.03 3.71 10.40
N CYS A 6 4.49 4.62 11.22
CA CYS A 6 3.28 4.35 12.00
C CYS A 6 1.99 4.57 11.21
N THR A 7 1.97 5.49 10.26
CA THR A 7 0.74 5.92 9.58
C THR A 7 0.60 5.33 8.17
N LEU A 8 1.69 5.26 7.43
CA LEU A 8 1.70 4.78 6.05
C LEU A 8 1.23 3.33 5.90
N PRO A 9 1.65 2.38 6.76
CA PRO A 9 1.24 0.99 6.64
C PRO A 9 -0.27 0.79 6.81
N ILE A 10 -0.98 1.66 7.52
CA ILE A 10 -2.43 1.58 7.72
C ILE A 10 -3.16 1.55 6.36
N GLY A 11 -2.79 2.45 5.45
CA GLY A 11 -3.36 2.46 4.10
C GLY A 11 -2.83 1.33 3.21
N LEU A 12 -1.53 1.02 3.32
CA LEU A 12 -0.89 0.01 2.46
C LEU A 12 -1.41 -1.40 2.70
N VAL A 13 -1.63 -1.78 3.95
CA VAL A 13 -2.13 -3.11 4.34
C VAL A 13 -3.50 -3.40 3.73
N LEU A 14 -4.35 -2.38 3.56
CA LEU A 14 -5.65 -2.53 2.93
C LEU A 14 -5.58 -2.95 1.45
N LEU A 15 -4.45 -2.69 0.81
CA LEU A 15 -4.14 -3.12 -0.55
C LEU A 15 -3.21 -4.34 -0.59
N GLU A 16 -2.87 -4.94 0.57
CA GLU A 16 -2.07 -6.16 0.62
C GLU A 16 -2.90 -7.41 0.38
N GLY A 17 -2.26 -8.41 -0.27
CA GLY A 17 -2.93 -9.60 -0.78
C GLY A 17 -3.80 -10.35 0.23
N GLY A 18 -3.43 -10.38 1.52
CA GLY A 18 -4.23 -11.02 2.57
C GLY A 18 -5.56 -10.30 2.80
N VAL A 19 -5.52 -9.00 3.08
CA VAL A 19 -6.71 -8.21 3.40
C VAL A 19 -7.61 -8.04 2.18
N ILE A 20 -7.04 -7.64 1.05
CA ILE A 20 -7.82 -7.44 -0.18
C ILE A 20 -8.39 -8.76 -0.71
N GLY A 21 -7.70 -9.89 -0.49
CA GLY A 21 -8.20 -11.22 -0.81
C GLY A 21 -9.46 -11.58 0.01
N VAL A 22 -9.46 -11.27 1.30
CA VAL A 22 -10.64 -11.46 2.17
C VAL A 22 -11.80 -10.56 1.73
N ILE A 23 -11.54 -9.29 1.41
CA ILE A 23 -12.56 -8.36 0.92
C ILE A 23 -13.10 -8.83 -0.44
N ALA A 24 -12.23 -9.22 -1.37
CA ALA A 24 -12.63 -9.71 -2.68
C ALA A 24 -13.50 -10.97 -2.59
N SER A 25 -13.16 -11.90 -1.68
CA SER A 25 -13.92 -13.14 -1.51
C SER A 25 -15.23 -12.94 -0.73
N LYS A 26 -15.21 -12.19 0.39
CA LYS A 26 -16.39 -12.03 1.26
C LYS A 26 -17.38 -10.98 0.75
N VAL A 27 -16.90 -9.85 0.23
CA VAL A 27 -17.75 -8.72 -0.16
C VAL A 27 -18.11 -8.77 -1.64
N PHE A 28 -17.11 -8.96 -2.51
CA PHE A 28 -17.33 -8.98 -3.95
C PHE A 28 -17.62 -10.37 -4.52
N GLN A 29 -17.45 -11.44 -3.72
CA GLN A 29 -17.68 -12.83 -4.11
C GLN A 29 -17.03 -13.19 -5.46
N VAL A 30 -15.79 -12.72 -5.66
CA VAL A 30 -15.07 -12.90 -6.90
C VAL A 30 -14.70 -14.36 -7.16
N GLU A 31 -14.56 -14.72 -8.44
CA GLU A 31 -14.14 -16.05 -8.84
C GLU A 31 -12.70 -16.38 -8.41
N PRO A 32 -12.35 -17.67 -8.23
CA PRO A 32 -11.02 -18.08 -7.76
C PRO A 32 -9.86 -17.58 -8.63
N TRP A 33 -10.05 -17.45 -9.94
CA TRP A 33 -9.01 -16.94 -10.83
C TRP A 33 -8.71 -15.45 -10.58
N VAL A 34 -9.70 -14.65 -10.17
CA VAL A 34 -9.50 -13.23 -9.78
C VAL A 34 -8.66 -13.16 -8.50
N LEU A 35 -8.92 -14.05 -7.52
CA LEU A 35 -8.11 -14.15 -6.30
C LEU A 35 -6.66 -14.54 -6.64
N ALA A 36 -6.46 -15.47 -7.57
CA ALA A 36 -5.13 -15.84 -8.04
C ALA A 36 -4.40 -14.65 -8.67
N LEU A 37 -5.09 -13.84 -9.48
CA LEU A 37 -4.55 -12.63 -10.10
C LEU A 37 -4.16 -11.57 -9.04
N ILE A 38 -5.02 -11.33 -8.04
CA ILE A 38 -4.74 -10.45 -6.90
C ILE A 38 -3.49 -10.92 -6.14
N SER A 39 -3.39 -12.22 -5.88
CA SER A 39 -2.25 -12.81 -5.15
C SER A 39 -0.94 -12.73 -5.95
N ALA A 40 -1.00 -12.80 -7.27
CA ALA A 40 0.16 -12.71 -8.16
C ALA A 40 0.61 -11.25 -8.43
N ALA A 41 -0.25 -10.25 -8.18
CA ALA A 41 0.02 -8.85 -8.47
C ALA A 41 1.35 -8.30 -7.88
N PRO A 42 1.78 -8.65 -6.64
CA PRO A 42 3.06 -8.22 -6.11
C PRO A 42 4.27 -8.71 -6.91
N MET A 43 4.19 -9.91 -7.48
CA MET A 43 5.28 -10.47 -8.30
C MET A 43 5.45 -9.68 -9.60
N PHE A 44 4.34 -9.39 -10.29
CA PHE A 44 4.35 -8.53 -11.49
C PHE A 44 4.82 -7.11 -11.17
N ALA A 45 4.41 -6.55 -10.04
CA ALA A 45 4.82 -5.23 -9.61
C ALA A 45 6.34 -5.15 -9.39
N ASN A 46 6.96 -6.17 -8.81
CA ASN A 46 8.41 -6.23 -8.59
C ASN A 46 9.19 -6.17 -9.90
N LEU A 47 8.66 -6.72 -10.99
CA LEU A 47 9.26 -6.59 -12.32
C LEU A 47 9.36 -5.14 -12.79
N SER A 48 8.50 -4.24 -12.31
CA SER A 48 8.54 -2.82 -12.64
C SER A 48 9.64 -2.04 -11.91
N SER A 49 10.29 -2.61 -10.91
CA SER A 49 11.26 -1.92 -10.06
C SER A 49 12.45 -1.33 -10.84
N PHE A 50 12.90 -2.00 -11.93
CA PHE A 50 13.95 -1.49 -12.78
C PHE A 50 13.57 -0.20 -13.52
N LEU A 51 12.30 -0.08 -13.91
CA LEU A 51 11.77 1.13 -14.56
C LEU A 51 11.77 2.30 -13.57
N TRP A 52 11.34 2.08 -12.33
CA TRP A 52 11.30 3.10 -11.30
C TRP A 52 12.68 3.61 -10.92
N ASN A 53 13.68 2.73 -10.86
CA ASN A 53 15.06 3.14 -10.65
C ASN A 53 15.50 4.12 -11.75
N LYS A 54 15.26 3.78 -13.01
CA LYS A 54 15.61 4.62 -14.16
C LYS A 54 14.85 5.97 -14.16
N LEU A 55 13.54 5.94 -13.90
CA LEU A 55 12.69 7.14 -13.87
C LEU A 55 13.03 8.09 -12.72
N SER A 56 13.59 7.58 -11.62
CA SER A 56 13.93 8.37 -10.45
C SER A 56 15.29 9.09 -10.58
N LEU A 57 16.16 8.73 -11.53
CA LEU A 57 17.55 9.21 -11.60
C LEU A 57 17.65 10.75 -11.62
N ALA A 58 16.83 11.43 -12.40
CA ALA A 58 16.87 12.88 -12.58
C ALA A 58 15.90 13.66 -11.69
N LYS A 59 15.24 12.98 -10.71
CA LYS A 59 14.17 13.60 -9.90
C LYS A 59 14.58 13.76 -8.43
N LYS A 60 13.98 14.75 -7.75
CA LYS A 60 14.09 14.89 -6.29
C LYS A 60 13.41 13.70 -5.65
N LYS A 61 14.19 12.82 -5.01
CA LYS A 61 13.76 11.49 -4.55
C LYS A 61 12.56 11.55 -3.60
N VAL A 62 12.57 12.46 -2.61
CA VAL A 62 11.48 12.59 -1.64
C VAL A 62 10.19 13.03 -2.32
N GLN A 63 10.24 14.05 -3.19
CA GLN A 63 9.06 14.50 -3.93
C GLN A 63 8.51 13.40 -4.85
N PHE A 64 9.40 12.67 -5.54
CA PHE A 64 8.99 11.58 -6.41
C PHE A 64 8.34 10.42 -5.61
N ALA A 65 8.89 10.06 -4.45
CA ALA A 65 8.29 9.10 -3.54
C ALA A 65 6.90 9.55 -3.06
N SER A 66 6.74 10.84 -2.73
CA SER A 66 5.44 11.40 -2.33
C SER A 66 4.40 11.32 -3.45
N TYR A 67 4.78 11.57 -4.72
CA TYR A 67 3.85 11.41 -5.86
C TYR A 67 3.43 9.96 -6.07
N LEU A 68 4.36 9.00 -5.94
CA LEU A 68 4.03 7.59 -6.02
C LEU A 68 3.05 7.18 -4.92
N GLN A 69 3.30 7.65 -3.70
CA GLN A 69 2.43 7.38 -2.57
C GLN A 69 1.04 8.02 -2.74
N LEU A 70 0.97 9.25 -3.29
CA LEU A 70 -0.30 9.88 -3.63
C LEU A 70 -1.09 9.04 -4.64
N GLY A 71 -0.41 8.48 -5.65
CA GLY A 71 -1.03 7.56 -6.60
C GLY A 71 -1.61 6.31 -5.93
N VAL A 72 -0.91 5.74 -4.94
CA VAL A 72 -1.42 4.61 -4.14
C VAL A 72 -2.68 5.02 -3.37
N LEU A 73 -2.71 6.22 -2.78
CA LEU A 73 -3.89 6.72 -2.07
C LEU A 73 -5.09 6.94 -3.00
N ILE A 74 -4.85 7.40 -4.22
CA ILE A 74 -5.91 7.51 -5.23
C ILE A 74 -6.49 6.14 -5.54
N CYS A 75 -5.66 5.11 -5.74
CA CYS A 75 -6.11 3.75 -5.93
C CYS A 75 -6.96 3.25 -4.74
N LEU A 76 -6.55 3.58 -3.52
CA LEU A 76 -7.26 3.23 -2.29
C LEU A 76 -8.66 3.89 -2.24
N LEU A 77 -8.77 5.15 -2.63
CA LEU A 77 -10.05 5.85 -2.72
C LEU A 77 -10.94 5.29 -3.83
N ILE A 78 -10.38 4.86 -4.96
CA ILE A 78 -11.14 4.19 -6.02
C ILE A 78 -11.77 2.89 -5.50
N VAL A 79 -11.03 2.11 -4.70
CA VAL A 79 -11.57 0.91 -4.05
C VAL A 79 -12.66 1.27 -3.04
N ALA A 80 -12.49 2.35 -2.27
CA ALA A 80 -13.51 2.84 -1.33
C ALA A 80 -14.84 3.18 -2.01
N LEU A 81 -14.79 3.68 -3.24
CA LEU A 81 -15.95 4.09 -4.03
C LEU A 81 -16.49 2.98 -4.94
N SER A 82 -15.84 1.80 -4.96
CA SER A 82 -16.26 0.71 -5.85
C SER A 82 -17.60 0.11 -5.41
N PRO A 83 -18.61 0.09 -6.31
CA PRO A 83 -19.90 -0.54 -5.99
C PRO A 83 -19.77 -2.07 -5.96
N VAL A 84 -20.61 -2.74 -5.15
CA VAL A 84 -20.62 -4.22 -5.07
C VAL A 84 -21.40 -4.81 -6.27
N ILE A 85 -20.88 -4.58 -7.46
CA ILE A 85 -21.36 -5.09 -8.76
C ILE A 85 -20.15 -5.46 -9.63
N GLN A 86 -20.38 -6.04 -10.78
CA GLN A 86 -19.30 -6.47 -11.68
C GLN A 86 -18.31 -5.35 -12.05
N LEU A 87 -18.80 -4.11 -12.23
CA LEU A 87 -17.95 -2.94 -12.44
C LEU A 87 -17.00 -2.70 -11.24
N GLY A 88 -17.48 -2.90 -10.02
CA GLY A 88 -16.66 -2.74 -8.79
C GLY A 88 -15.54 -3.77 -8.69
N VAL A 89 -15.75 -5.00 -9.17
CA VAL A 89 -14.69 -6.02 -9.25
C VAL A 89 -13.57 -5.55 -10.19
N VAL A 90 -13.91 -4.99 -11.34
CA VAL A 90 -12.92 -4.45 -12.28
C VAL A 90 -12.15 -3.27 -11.65
N MET A 91 -12.87 -2.35 -10.99
CA MET A 91 -12.26 -1.22 -10.28
C MET A 91 -11.32 -1.71 -9.16
N LEU A 92 -11.71 -2.71 -8.40
CA LEU A 92 -10.89 -3.31 -7.34
C LEU A 92 -9.61 -3.92 -7.90
N VAL A 93 -9.71 -4.77 -8.92
CA VAL A 93 -8.56 -5.46 -9.51
C VAL A 93 -7.60 -4.48 -10.18
N THR A 94 -8.12 -3.55 -10.97
CA THR A 94 -7.27 -2.55 -11.65
C THR A 94 -6.57 -1.62 -10.67
N SER A 95 -7.27 -1.14 -9.64
CA SER A 95 -6.70 -0.29 -8.59
C SER A 95 -5.66 -1.05 -7.77
N MET A 96 -5.91 -2.33 -7.49
CA MET A 96 -4.98 -3.19 -6.78
C MET A 96 -3.68 -3.37 -7.58
N ILE A 97 -3.75 -3.72 -8.86
CA ILE A 97 -2.56 -3.89 -9.71
C ILE A 97 -1.80 -2.57 -9.83
N ALA A 98 -2.50 -1.47 -10.11
CA ALA A 98 -1.90 -0.15 -10.22
C ALA A 98 -1.19 0.27 -8.91
N SER A 99 -1.85 0.08 -7.76
CA SER A 99 -1.26 0.39 -6.46
C SER A 99 0.00 -0.41 -6.18
N ARG A 100 0.05 -1.70 -6.57
CA ARG A 100 1.24 -2.55 -6.41
C ARG A 100 2.41 -2.07 -7.27
N ILE A 101 2.16 -1.67 -8.50
CA ILE A 101 3.17 -1.10 -9.40
C ILE A 101 3.74 0.19 -8.79
N LEU A 102 2.87 1.11 -8.33
CA LEU A 102 3.27 2.36 -7.69
C LEU A 102 4.03 2.11 -6.38
N LEU A 103 3.58 1.14 -5.58
CA LEU A 103 4.24 0.77 -4.34
C LEU A 103 5.65 0.20 -4.58
N ALA A 104 5.83 -0.64 -5.60
CA ALA A 104 7.16 -1.11 -5.99
C ALA A 104 8.11 0.06 -6.33
N GLY A 105 7.57 1.08 -7.01
CA GLY A 105 8.30 2.34 -7.26
C GLY A 105 8.64 3.08 -5.98
N PHE A 106 7.68 3.23 -5.08
CA PHE A 106 7.89 3.88 -3.79
C PHE A 106 8.97 3.19 -2.97
N VAL A 107 8.90 1.87 -2.82
CA VAL A 107 9.90 1.08 -2.07
C VAL A 107 11.29 1.22 -2.69
N THR A 108 11.40 1.19 -4.03
CA THR A 108 12.66 1.37 -4.75
C THR A 108 13.26 2.75 -4.47
N VAL A 109 12.47 3.82 -4.57
CA VAL A 109 12.94 5.19 -4.32
C VAL A 109 13.27 5.42 -2.85
N ARG A 110 12.46 4.89 -1.93
CA ARG A 110 12.69 4.97 -0.48
C ARG A 110 14.01 4.32 -0.08
N SER A 111 14.36 3.18 -0.66
CA SER A 111 15.64 2.53 -0.38
C SER A 111 16.83 3.40 -0.76
N VAL A 112 16.72 4.18 -1.85
CA VAL A 112 17.74 5.16 -2.24
C VAL A 112 17.79 6.32 -1.24
N VAL A 113 16.66 6.85 -0.80
CA VAL A 113 16.60 7.91 0.24
C VAL A 113 17.29 7.43 1.52
N TRP A 114 16.99 6.22 1.97
CA TRP A 114 17.65 5.64 3.15
C TRP A 114 19.15 5.46 2.96
N SER A 115 19.59 5.11 1.75
CA SER A 115 21.02 4.98 1.46
C SER A 115 21.77 6.30 1.50
N LEU A 116 21.09 7.42 1.30
CA LEU A 116 21.66 8.77 1.38
C LEU A 116 21.59 9.36 2.79
N ASN A 117 20.53 9.04 3.55
CA ASN A 117 20.29 9.62 4.86
C ASN A 117 21.01 8.90 6.01
N TYR A 118 21.28 7.60 5.86
CA TYR A 118 21.91 6.80 6.91
C TYR A 118 23.32 6.39 6.52
N ALA A 119 24.27 6.59 7.41
CA ALA A 119 25.64 6.11 7.27
C ALA A 119 25.66 4.57 7.15
N ARG A 120 26.62 4.04 6.42
CA ARG A 120 26.67 2.61 6.03
C ARG A 120 26.69 1.65 7.22
N ASP A 121 27.33 2.04 8.30
CA ASP A 121 27.48 1.29 9.55
C ASP A 121 26.19 1.14 10.35
N ILE A 122 25.33 2.19 10.38
CA ILE A 122 24.09 2.22 11.17
C ILE A 122 22.83 1.98 10.31
N ARG A 123 22.95 1.98 8.97
CA ARG A 123 21.82 1.87 8.06
C ARG A 123 20.97 0.65 8.31
N GLY A 124 21.60 -0.52 8.45
CA GLY A 124 20.89 -1.79 8.70
C GLY A 124 20.04 -1.74 9.97
N GLN A 125 20.60 -1.18 11.05
CA GLN A 125 19.87 -1.04 12.31
C GLN A 125 18.71 -0.04 12.20
N ALA A 126 18.94 1.12 11.61
CA ALA A 126 17.92 2.15 11.44
C ALA A 126 16.75 1.66 10.55
N THR A 127 17.05 1.09 9.39
CA THR A 127 16.01 0.57 8.48
C THR A 127 15.29 -0.64 9.08
N GLY A 128 15.99 -1.50 9.83
CA GLY A 128 15.39 -2.63 10.54
C GLY A 128 14.38 -2.17 11.59
N GLN A 129 14.70 -1.13 12.37
CA GLN A 129 13.77 -0.56 13.35
C GLN A 129 12.53 0.05 12.67
N LEU A 130 12.71 0.79 11.58
CA LEU A 130 11.60 1.35 10.81
C LEU A 130 10.69 0.25 10.26
N GLN A 131 11.27 -0.79 9.69
CA GLN A 131 10.52 -1.92 9.16
C GLN A 131 9.79 -2.70 10.26
N MET A 132 10.39 -2.83 11.44
CA MET A 132 9.73 -3.46 12.59
C MET A 132 8.48 -2.68 13.02
N ILE A 133 8.55 -1.35 13.09
CA ILE A 133 7.39 -0.50 13.40
C ILE A 133 6.29 -0.72 12.36
N ALA A 134 6.64 -0.65 11.07
CA ALA A 134 5.69 -0.86 9.99
C ALA A 134 5.04 -2.25 10.05
N SER A 135 5.81 -3.30 10.35
CA SER A 135 5.30 -4.67 10.47
C SER A 135 4.34 -4.83 11.64
N VAL A 136 4.65 -4.26 12.82
CA VAL A 136 3.76 -4.30 13.99
C VAL A 136 2.43 -3.62 13.68
N VAL A 137 2.45 -2.43 13.06
CA VAL A 137 1.24 -1.72 12.64
C VAL A 137 0.44 -2.57 11.63
N SER A 138 1.13 -3.16 10.66
CA SER A 138 0.49 -4.02 9.64
C SER A 138 -0.20 -5.24 10.27
N ILE A 139 0.43 -5.89 11.25
CA ILE A 139 -0.15 -7.03 11.96
C ILE A 139 -1.42 -6.63 12.72
N ILE A 140 -1.35 -5.52 13.47
CA ILE A 140 -2.51 -5.02 14.25
C ILE A 140 -3.69 -4.71 13.32
N ILE A 141 -3.45 -4.00 12.21
CA ILE A 141 -4.49 -3.66 11.25
C ILE A 141 -5.07 -4.93 10.60
N SER A 142 -4.21 -5.84 10.12
CA SER A 142 -4.66 -7.09 9.49
C SER A 142 -5.51 -7.94 10.43
N ALA A 143 -5.10 -8.05 11.70
CA ALA A 143 -5.83 -8.79 12.72
C ALA A 143 -7.19 -8.15 13.06
N SER A 144 -7.29 -6.81 12.96
CA SER A 144 -8.53 -6.08 13.26
C SER A 144 -9.56 -6.14 12.13
N ILE A 145 -9.12 -6.29 10.87
CA ILE A 145 -10.01 -6.25 9.70
C ILE A 145 -10.91 -7.48 9.62
N GLY A 146 -10.43 -8.67 9.97
CA GLY A 146 -11.22 -9.90 9.94
C GLY A 146 -12.50 -9.78 10.77
N PRO A 147 -12.41 -9.53 12.09
CA PRO A 147 -13.56 -9.31 12.94
C PRO A 147 -14.44 -8.13 12.51
N TYR A 148 -13.83 -7.05 12.02
CA TYR A 148 -14.60 -5.91 11.53
C TYR A 148 -15.49 -6.27 10.34
N LEU A 149 -14.98 -7.02 9.37
CA LEU A 149 -15.76 -7.47 8.22
C LEU A 149 -16.87 -8.45 8.60
N ASP A 150 -16.68 -9.25 9.64
CA ASP A 150 -17.72 -10.16 10.14
C ASP A 150 -18.85 -9.40 10.83
N TYR A 151 -18.54 -8.26 11.47
CA TYR A 151 -19.53 -7.46 12.21
C TYR A 151 -20.24 -6.42 11.32
N ILE A 152 -19.55 -5.80 10.36
CA ILE A 152 -20.05 -4.70 9.51
C ILE A 152 -19.90 -5.10 8.02
N SER A 153 -20.59 -6.14 7.62
CA SER A 153 -20.42 -6.84 6.34
C SER A 153 -20.62 -6.00 5.03
N THR A 154 -21.04 -4.73 5.11
CA THR A 154 -21.44 -3.97 3.91
C THR A 154 -20.69 -2.66 3.68
N ASN A 155 -20.00 -2.10 4.66
CA ASN A 155 -19.45 -0.76 4.51
C ASN A 155 -17.90 -0.73 4.50
N ILE A 156 -17.33 -1.34 3.46
CA ILE A 156 -15.85 -1.32 3.24
C ILE A 156 -15.31 0.09 3.04
N ALA A 157 -16.11 1.04 2.55
CA ALA A 157 -15.70 2.41 2.27
C ALA A 157 -15.07 3.09 3.48
N ILE A 158 -15.62 2.87 4.68
CA ILE A 158 -15.12 3.48 5.93
C ILE A 158 -13.66 3.07 6.17
N ILE A 159 -13.34 1.78 6.05
CA ILE A 159 -11.99 1.26 6.27
C ILE A 159 -11.00 1.92 5.29
N TYR A 160 -11.37 1.97 4.02
CA TYR A 160 -10.51 2.54 2.97
C TYR A 160 -10.34 4.05 3.13
N ILE A 161 -11.38 4.78 3.57
CA ILE A 161 -11.29 6.22 3.87
C ILE A 161 -10.36 6.47 5.06
N ILE A 162 -10.48 5.69 6.15
CA ILE A 162 -9.56 5.79 7.29
C ILE A 162 -8.13 5.50 6.85
N GLY A 163 -7.92 4.46 6.05
CA GLY A 163 -6.63 4.14 5.47
C GLY A 163 -6.06 5.26 4.59
N ALA A 164 -6.91 5.92 3.79
CA ALA A 164 -6.52 7.05 2.97
C ALA A 164 -6.09 8.26 3.81
N ILE A 165 -6.85 8.59 4.87
CA ILE A 165 -6.50 9.68 5.79
C ILE A 165 -5.16 9.40 6.46
N ALA A 166 -4.96 8.19 6.98
CA ALA A 166 -3.68 7.78 7.58
C ALA A 166 -2.53 7.86 6.55
N GLY A 167 -2.76 7.45 5.31
CA GLY A 167 -1.78 7.54 4.24
C GLY A 167 -1.41 8.98 3.87
N VAL A 168 -2.37 9.94 3.87
CA VAL A 168 -2.09 11.37 3.69
C VAL A 168 -1.19 11.89 4.80
N LEU A 169 -1.47 11.54 6.06
CA LEU A 169 -0.60 11.91 7.19
C LEU A 169 0.82 11.34 6.99
N GLY A 170 0.94 10.10 6.51
CA GLY A 170 2.23 9.48 6.17
C GLY A 170 3.03 10.27 5.14
N ILE A 171 2.38 10.79 4.08
CA ILE A 171 3.04 11.63 3.07
C ILE A 171 3.53 12.95 3.67
N LEU A 172 2.73 13.58 4.53
CA LEU A 172 3.13 14.84 5.20
C LEU A 172 4.37 14.64 6.07
N PHE A 173 4.52 13.47 6.71
CA PHE A 173 5.71 13.14 7.50
C PHE A 173 6.91 12.73 6.64
N LEU A 174 6.72 12.28 5.41
CA LEU A 174 7.80 11.97 4.48
C LEU A 174 8.52 13.24 4.00
N GLY A 175 7.79 14.35 3.89
CA GLY A 175 8.32 15.63 3.39
C GLY A 175 9.03 16.50 4.45
N ARG A 176 8.97 16.09 5.72
CA ARG A 176 9.63 16.76 6.86
C ARG A 176 10.86 16.01 7.32
#